data_50ac844d166dab79797967dca4aec6d8
#
_entry.id   50ac844d166dab79797967dca4aec6d8
#
_cell.length_a   1.000
_cell.length_b   1.000
_cell.length_c   1.000
_cell.angle_alpha   90.00
_cell.angle_beta   90.00
_cell.angle_gamma   90.00
#
_symmetry.space_group_name_H-M   'P 1'
#
loop_
_entity.id
_entity.type
_entity.pdbx_description
1 polymer ?
#
loop_
_entity_poly.entity_id
_entity_poly.type
_entity_poly.pdbx_seq_one_letter_code
_entity_poly.pdbx_strand_id
1 'polypeptide(L)'
;MNEKKKEENMLQIISGKFYQNKEIYNNPTQMFLYSNANIENEFEIVGIKIKQVDNIDNIYKYSINFDNKIEQQSGNFSIVNAWSDVVLFQVKNVLTFYFDSFWDEEEYVVKKMCKERIKKGSRVEYVPANYVRSILDKERKVDEKRILEEKENVSNLIALSREDYVTVITCIKTYCASVRLLETDPNLAYSMLVFALESLSQSYDKYEPKWDDYDENIKGKLEKKFKMMDETLAEEIKNILLKNAHLKLSKRFLHFILNYLNDDFYFTKDISNKIQRDDVERALKNAYNIRSRYAHALKLIIDQSAVDNISKVSDYFRNNREPYLTYSGLLRVMKYVVVEFVGQKEKVERESIDWQKGLPGIIDVKFGPEFWMSKNESSKCEGASARLQGYIEGLMEKKAYDITDVMKTYIENFEHVKEESKRSIFTLCILWNATVKHDSEKKKYYSDFIEKHTSRLNVCCIQNMVLLAIPFKGNYEFEWKESVEEIEKIVLEYIKNRKKGTSFMFPNIVETIIYLRVAEKFTFVEKQIYWIEKAKYNSSNNPKVLEIILEDSTISEKIDAIYQYM
;
A
#
# COMPACT_ATOMS: atom_id res chain seq x y z
N MET A 1 3.20 0.29 -8.17
CA MET A 1 4.14 -0.28 -7.18
C MET A 1 4.22 0.65 -5.98
N ASN A 2 3.86 0.17 -4.88
CA ASN A 2 3.46 0.70 -3.59
C ASN A 2 4.15 1.97 -3.07
N GLU A 3 3.41 3.09 -3.03
CA GLU A 3 3.78 4.31 -2.29
C GLU A 3 4.03 4.06 -0.79
N LYS A 4 3.42 3.04 -0.19
CA LYS A 4 3.59 2.69 1.24
C LYS A 4 4.99 2.17 1.64
N LYS A 5 5.87 1.80 0.69
CA LYS A 5 7.22 1.32 0.99
C LYS A 5 8.29 2.43 1.09
N LYS A 6 7.94 3.68 0.81
CA LYS A 6 8.90 4.78 0.72
C LYS A 6 9.42 5.27 2.08
N GLU A 7 8.64 5.14 3.15
CA GLU A 7 8.97 5.71 4.46
C GLU A 7 9.65 4.74 5.45
N GLU A 8 9.83 3.47 5.08
CA GLU A 8 10.12 2.43 6.07
C GLU A 8 11.62 2.10 6.22
N ASN A 9 12.54 2.72 5.47
CA ASN A 9 13.96 2.40 5.50
C ASN A 9 14.88 3.54 6.00
N MET A 10 14.35 4.49 6.77
CA MET A 10 15.11 5.67 7.20
C MET A 10 16.32 5.34 8.07
N LEU A 11 16.23 4.35 8.95
CA LEU A 11 17.39 3.95 9.77
C LEU A 11 18.51 3.33 8.92
N GLN A 12 18.19 2.57 7.88
CA GLN A 12 19.20 2.10 6.92
C GLN A 12 19.82 3.25 6.12
N ILE A 13 19.06 4.29 5.79
CA ILE A 13 19.60 5.48 5.11
C ILE A 13 20.56 6.22 6.02
N ILE A 14 20.17 6.51 7.25
CA ILE A 14 21.01 7.21 8.24
C ILE A 14 22.31 6.42 8.55
N SER A 15 22.24 5.09 8.56
CA SER A 15 23.43 4.26 8.78
C SER A 15 24.49 4.42 7.67
N GLY A 16 24.13 5.02 6.53
CA GLY A 16 25.02 5.16 5.38
C GLY A 16 25.09 3.94 4.46
N LYS A 17 24.27 2.91 4.70
CA LYS A 17 24.25 1.66 3.95
C LYS A 17 24.16 1.82 2.43
N PHE A 18 23.45 2.85 1.97
CA PHE A 18 23.19 3.10 0.54
C PHE A 18 24.10 4.16 -0.09
N TYR A 19 25.00 4.77 0.67
CA TYR A 19 25.86 5.85 0.17
C TYR A 19 26.94 5.31 -0.78
N GLN A 20 27.17 6.05 -1.83
CA GLN A 20 28.09 5.70 -2.94
C GLN A 20 29.42 6.45 -2.88
N ASN A 21 29.83 6.94 -1.70
CA ASN A 21 31.06 7.69 -1.46
C ASN A 21 31.11 9.08 -2.14
N LYS A 22 29.97 9.71 -2.32
CA LYS A 22 29.89 11.12 -2.72
C LYS A 22 30.05 12.02 -1.51
N GLU A 23 30.15 13.33 -1.73
CA GLU A 23 30.19 14.31 -0.66
C GLU A 23 28.93 14.19 0.23
N ILE A 24 29.13 14.17 1.56
CA ILE A 24 28.05 13.97 2.53
C ILE A 24 27.87 15.26 3.30
N TYR A 25 26.66 15.81 3.29
CA TYR A 25 26.25 16.93 4.13
C TYR A 25 25.66 16.40 5.43
N ASN A 26 26.20 16.85 6.55
CA ASN A 26 25.70 16.51 7.88
C ASN A 26 24.70 17.57 8.31
N ASN A 27 23.55 17.11 8.80
CA ASN A 27 22.53 17.99 9.39
C ASN A 27 22.23 17.46 10.80
N PRO A 28 22.94 17.98 11.84
CA PRO A 28 22.77 17.51 13.21
C PRO A 28 21.35 17.83 13.70
N THR A 29 20.70 16.81 14.24
CA THR A 29 19.33 16.88 14.73
C THR A 29 19.26 16.37 16.15
N GLN A 30 18.52 17.11 17.01
CA GLN A 30 18.20 16.69 18.36
C GLN A 30 16.69 16.64 18.53
N MET A 31 16.21 15.50 19.05
CA MET A 31 14.80 15.27 19.38
C MET A 31 14.69 14.63 20.77
N PHE A 32 13.48 14.45 21.27
CA PHE A 32 13.24 13.88 22.58
C PHE A 32 12.23 12.74 22.52
N LEU A 33 12.47 11.73 23.37
CA LEU A 33 11.54 10.65 23.66
C LEU A 33 11.38 10.49 25.17
N TYR A 34 10.24 9.99 25.57
CA TYR A 34 9.94 9.61 26.94
C TYR A 34 9.79 8.09 27.02
N SER A 35 10.20 7.50 28.13
CA SER A 35 10.13 6.06 28.35
C SER A 35 9.97 5.71 29.82
N ASN A 36 9.44 4.50 30.09
CA ASN A 36 9.53 3.84 31.39
C ASN A 36 10.87 3.12 31.60
N ALA A 37 11.75 3.09 30.59
CA ALA A 37 13.08 2.52 30.71
C ALA A 37 13.99 3.43 31.54
N ASN A 38 14.67 2.87 32.55
CA ASN A 38 15.75 3.51 33.29
C ASN A 38 17.09 3.02 32.72
N ILE A 39 17.77 3.89 31.96
CA ILE A 39 19.06 3.63 31.32
C ILE A 39 20.02 4.75 31.77
N GLU A 40 20.91 4.45 32.69
CA GLU A 40 21.80 5.46 33.32
C GLU A 40 22.88 5.94 32.36
N ASN A 41 23.44 5.04 31.55
CA ASN A 41 24.53 5.34 30.64
C ASN A 41 24.04 5.79 29.27
N GLU A 42 24.73 6.78 28.69
CA GLU A 42 24.58 7.13 27.29
C GLU A 42 24.98 5.94 26.41
N PHE A 43 24.17 5.67 25.39
CA PHE A 43 24.48 4.62 24.42
C PHE A 43 24.18 5.07 22.99
N GLU A 44 24.73 4.34 22.03
CA GLU A 44 24.57 4.63 20.62
C GLU A 44 24.07 3.41 19.86
N ILE A 45 23.07 3.60 19.00
CA ILE A 45 22.59 2.61 18.03
C ILE A 45 22.58 3.26 16.63
N VAL A 46 23.22 2.64 15.67
CA VAL A 46 23.18 3.08 14.24
C VAL A 46 23.56 4.56 14.04
N GLY A 47 24.54 5.06 14.80
CA GLY A 47 24.95 6.47 14.76
C GLY A 47 23.99 7.43 15.47
N ILE A 48 22.99 6.92 16.18
CA ILE A 48 22.03 7.69 16.96
C ILE A 48 22.43 7.62 18.43
N LYS A 49 22.79 8.75 19.03
CA LYS A 49 23.16 8.86 20.44
C LYS A 49 21.92 9.09 21.29
N ILE A 50 21.75 8.28 22.31
CA ILE A 50 20.61 8.29 23.22
C ILE A 50 21.13 8.53 24.64
N LYS A 51 20.68 9.61 25.25
CA LYS A 51 21.11 10.03 26.57
C LYS A 51 19.94 10.45 27.43
N GLN A 52 19.86 9.91 28.64
CA GLN A 52 18.89 10.37 29.63
C GLN A 52 19.21 11.81 30.05
N VAL A 53 18.21 12.68 30.03
CA VAL A 53 18.37 14.11 30.38
C VAL A 53 17.50 14.54 31.53
N ASP A 54 16.42 13.79 31.83
CA ASP A 54 15.50 14.11 32.92
C ASP A 54 14.75 12.87 33.41
N ASN A 55 14.12 12.95 34.58
CA ASN A 55 13.26 11.89 35.15
C ASN A 55 12.17 12.52 36.02
N ILE A 56 10.92 12.22 35.72
CA ILE A 56 9.75 12.62 36.50
C ILE A 56 8.86 11.41 36.75
N ASP A 57 8.64 11.04 38.01
CA ASP A 57 7.74 9.95 38.42
C ASP A 57 8.04 8.60 37.72
N ASN A 58 9.29 8.22 37.54
CA ASN A 58 9.75 7.04 36.78
C ASN A 58 9.45 7.09 35.28
N ILE A 59 9.19 8.26 34.74
CA ILE A 59 9.19 8.51 33.31
C ILE A 59 10.48 9.25 32.99
N TYR A 60 11.29 8.65 32.14
CA TYR A 60 12.61 9.10 31.79
C TYR A 60 12.56 9.82 30.44
N LYS A 61 13.11 11.04 30.40
CA LYS A 61 13.26 11.82 29.17
C LYS A 61 14.64 11.58 28.58
N TYR A 62 14.68 11.27 27.30
CA TYR A 62 15.89 11.02 26.54
C TYR A 62 16.08 12.02 25.42
N SER A 63 17.31 12.54 25.27
CA SER A 63 17.70 13.24 24.04
C SER A 63 18.16 12.21 23.01
N ILE A 64 17.64 12.35 21.81
CA ILE A 64 17.93 11.52 20.63
C ILE A 64 18.70 12.40 19.67
N ASN A 65 20.00 12.17 19.54
CA ASN A 65 20.88 13.00 18.71
C ASN A 65 21.43 12.17 17.55
N PHE A 66 21.25 12.67 16.35
CA PHE A 66 21.74 12.01 15.13
C PHE A 66 22.08 13.03 14.04
N ASP A 67 22.97 12.62 13.16
CA ASP A 67 23.24 13.37 11.93
C ASP A 67 22.32 12.85 10.82
N ASN A 68 21.45 13.72 10.35
CA ASN A 68 20.67 13.43 9.16
C ASN A 68 21.55 13.67 7.93
N LYS A 69 22.24 12.63 7.51
CA LYS A 69 23.23 12.67 6.44
C LYS A 69 22.58 12.64 5.08
N ILE A 70 22.99 13.54 4.20
CA ILE A 70 22.53 13.62 2.82
C ILE A 70 23.74 13.52 1.91
N GLU A 71 23.77 12.52 1.06
CA GLU A 71 24.80 12.37 0.03
C GLU A 71 24.47 13.26 -1.18
N GLN A 72 25.48 14.00 -1.67
CA GLN A 72 25.30 14.86 -2.83
C GLN A 72 24.86 14.06 -4.07
N GLN A 73 23.87 14.60 -4.77
CA GLN A 73 23.45 14.09 -6.07
C GLN A 73 24.21 14.75 -7.23
N SER A 74 24.40 14.00 -8.31
CA SER A 74 24.77 14.56 -9.60
C SER A 74 23.54 15.25 -10.20
N GLY A 75 23.45 16.57 -10.08
CA GLY A 75 22.37 17.39 -10.64
C GLY A 75 21.98 18.56 -9.72
N ASN A 76 21.11 19.43 -10.20
CA ASN A 76 20.71 20.69 -9.51
C ASN A 76 19.66 20.51 -8.42
N PHE A 77 19.62 19.39 -7.69
CA PHE A 77 18.67 19.15 -6.64
C PHE A 77 19.33 19.28 -5.27
N SER A 78 18.80 20.18 -4.44
CA SER A 78 19.12 20.25 -3.01
C SER A 78 17.99 19.64 -2.22
N ILE A 79 18.26 18.58 -1.47
CA ILE A 79 17.31 18.02 -0.52
C ILE A 79 17.45 18.81 0.78
N VAL A 80 16.43 19.59 1.14
CA VAL A 80 16.49 20.53 2.27
C VAL A 80 15.85 19.98 3.52
N ASN A 81 15.01 18.95 3.44
CA ASN A 81 14.30 18.40 4.60
C ASN A 81 14.89 17.09 5.06
N ALA A 82 15.01 16.97 6.36
CA ALA A 82 15.70 15.92 7.04
C ALA A 82 14.79 14.75 7.50
N TRP A 83 13.46 14.81 7.32
CA TRP A 83 12.50 13.79 7.75
C TRP A 83 12.73 13.24 9.17
N SER A 84 13.14 14.13 10.06
CA SER A 84 13.53 13.79 11.44
C SER A 84 12.42 13.07 12.21
N ASP A 85 11.17 13.45 11.98
CA ASP A 85 10.00 12.82 12.60
C ASP A 85 9.85 11.34 12.21
N VAL A 86 10.12 11.01 10.94
CA VAL A 86 10.06 9.63 10.45
C VAL A 86 11.20 8.80 11.06
N VAL A 87 12.38 9.38 11.20
CA VAL A 87 13.50 8.74 11.90
C VAL A 87 13.14 8.48 13.35
N LEU A 88 12.65 9.50 14.07
CA LEU A 88 12.24 9.37 15.46
C LEU A 88 11.16 8.30 15.65
N PHE A 89 10.18 8.26 14.73
CA PHE A 89 9.14 7.24 14.75
C PHE A 89 9.72 5.82 14.60
N GLN A 90 10.71 5.60 13.74
CA GLN A 90 11.37 4.30 13.61
C GLN A 90 12.23 3.98 14.84
N VAL A 91 12.96 4.96 15.38
CA VAL A 91 13.75 4.82 16.60
C VAL A 91 12.88 4.37 17.76
N LYS A 92 11.76 5.04 18.02
CA LYS A 92 10.88 4.67 19.14
C LYS A 92 10.30 3.26 19.00
N ASN A 93 10.00 2.81 17.79
CA ASN A 93 9.51 1.45 17.56
C ASN A 93 10.62 0.41 17.78
N VAL A 94 11.83 0.67 17.30
CA VAL A 94 13.00 -0.19 17.50
C VAL A 94 13.34 -0.29 18.99
N LEU A 95 13.37 0.83 19.70
CA LEU A 95 13.60 0.86 21.14
C LEU A 95 12.49 0.12 21.91
N THR A 96 11.21 0.33 21.57
CA THR A 96 10.11 -0.39 22.22
C THR A 96 10.23 -1.90 22.02
N PHE A 97 10.55 -2.34 20.81
CA PHE A 97 10.63 -3.75 20.47
C PHE A 97 11.82 -4.46 21.12
N TYR A 98 13.02 -3.90 20.99
CA TYR A 98 14.25 -4.55 21.45
C TYR A 98 14.46 -4.41 22.97
N PHE A 99 14.23 -3.22 23.55
CA PHE A 99 14.50 -2.98 24.97
C PHE A 99 13.37 -3.39 25.93
N ASP A 100 12.28 -3.97 25.44
CA ASP A 100 11.12 -4.34 26.25
C ASP A 100 10.63 -3.19 27.15
N SER A 101 10.56 -1.99 26.60
CA SER A 101 10.15 -0.78 27.28
C SER A 101 9.29 0.07 26.36
N PHE A 102 8.45 0.91 26.92
CA PHE A 102 7.55 1.72 26.14
C PHE A 102 8.17 3.10 25.87
N TRP A 103 8.21 3.48 24.62
CA TRP A 103 8.78 4.76 24.16
C TRP A 103 7.74 5.57 23.41
N ASP A 104 7.64 6.87 23.73
CA ASP A 104 6.77 7.81 23.03
C ASP A 104 7.35 9.23 23.00
N GLU A 105 6.82 10.05 22.12
CA GLU A 105 7.15 11.47 22.00
C GLU A 105 6.50 12.31 23.11
N GLU A 106 5.43 11.77 23.72
CA GLU A 106 4.63 12.44 24.72
C GLU A 106 4.75 11.73 26.09
N GLU A 107 5.19 12.47 27.11
CA GLU A 107 5.29 11.99 28.50
C GLU A 107 3.96 11.41 29.01
N TYR A 108 2.86 12.13 28.75
CA TYR A 108 1.53 11.72 29.17
C TYR A 108 1.13 10.35 28.65
N VAL A 109 1.49 10.03 27.40
CA VAL A 109 1.20 8.73 26.77
C VAL A 109 1.94 7.61 27.51
N VAL A 110 3.24 7.80 27.82
CA VAL A 110 4.01 6.82 28.59
C VAL A 110 3.41 6.62 29.99
N LYS A 111 3.09 7.69 30.70
CA LYS A 111 2.48 7.66 32.02
C LYS A 111 1.14 6.91 32.03
N LYS A 112 0.33 7.12 31.00
CA LYS A 112 -0.97 6.48 30.85
C LYS A 112 -0.85 4.99 30.53
N MET A 113 0.06 4.62 29.63
CA MET A 113 0.26 3.23 29.22
C MET A 113 0.89 2.38 30.32
N CYS A 114 1.86 2.93 31.07
CA CYS A 114 2.58 2.25 32.16
C CYS A 114 1.91 2.41 33.52
N LYS A 115 0.68 2.91 33.57
CA LYS A 115 -0.09 3.08 34.81
C LYS A 115 -0.40 1.75 35.46
N GLU A 116 -0.14 1.65 36.76
CA GLU A 116 -0.53 0.49 37.54
C GLU A 116 -2.05 0.40 37.74
N ARG A 117 -2.53 -0.83 37.91
CA ARG A 117 -3.91 -1.13 38.23
C ARG A 117 -4.31 -0.48 39.57
N ILE A 118 -5.33 0.37 39.56
CA ILE A 118 -5.85 1.00 40.76
C ILE A 118 -7.15 0.27 41.17
N LYS A 119 -7.21 -0.22 42.42
CA LYS A 119 -8.46 -0.67 43.02
C LYS A 119 -9.19 0.55 43.56
N LYS A 120 -10.34 0.89 42.98
CA LYS A 120 -11.28 1.89 43.53
C LYS A 120 -12.51 1.18 44.07
N GLY A 121 -12.51 0.90 45.39
CA GLY A 121 -13.61 0.17 46.03
C GLY A 121 -13.75 -1.25 45.45
N SER A 122 -14.97 -1.62 45.04
CA SER A 122 -15.28 -2.92 44.44
C SER A 122 -15.02 -2.98 42.92
N ARG A 123 -14.67 -1.87 42.25
CA ARG A 123 -14.36 -1.82 40.82
C ARG A 123 -12.86 -1.86 40.58
N VAL A 124 -12.50 -2.66 39.62
CA VAL A 124 -11.12 -2.77 39.13
C VAL A 124 -11.05 -2.03 37.81
N GLU A 125 -10.15 -1.05 37.71
CA GLU A 125 -9.86 -0.37 36.46
C GLU A 125 -8.89 -1.25 35.65
N TYR A 126 -9.27 -1.60 34.41
CA TYR A 126 -8.41 -2.29 33.49
C TYR A 126 -7.52 -1.26 32.78
N VAL A 127 -6.22 -1.47 32.83
CA VAL A 127 -5.23 -0.63 32.20
C VAL A 127 -4.35 -1.48 31.26
N PRO A 128 -3.72 -0.89 30.23
CA PRO A 128 -2.88 -1.64 29.28
C PRO A 128 -1.84 -2.55 29.94
N ALA A 129 -1.19 -2.10 31.01
CA ALA A 129 -0.23 -2.86 31.79
C ALA A 129 -0.80 -4.16 32.41
N ASN A 130 -2.12 -4.39 32.41
CA ASN A 130 -2.70 -5.66 32.82
C ASN A 130 -2.53 -6.77 31.80
N TYR A 131 -2.38 -6.43 30.51
CA TYR A 131 -2.24 -7.40 29.42
C TYR A 131 -0.80 -7.84 29.19
N VAL A 132 0.17 -6.97 29.48
CA VAL A 132 1.59 -7.26 29.29
C VAL A 132 2.42 -6.65 30.40
N ARG A 133 3.32 -7.45 30.97
CA ARG A 133 4.42 -6.99 31.81
C ARG A 133 5.63 -6.69 30.94
N SER A 134 6.70 -6.27 31.54
CA SER A 134 7.95 -5.83 30.92
C SER A 134 7.80 -4.51 30.17
N ILE A 135 7.18 -4.48 29.00
CA ILE A 135 7.05 -3.27 28.17
C ILE A 135 6.29 -2.16 28.89
N LEU A 136 5.21 -2.51 29.64
CA LEU A 136 4.33 -1.54 30.30
C LEU A 136 4.47 -1.55 31.83
N ASP A 137 5.57 -2.08 32.35
CA ASP A 137 5.89 -1.94 33.77
C ASP A 137 6.11 -0.46 34.12
N LYS A 138 5.83 -0.08 35.39
CA LYS A 138 5.98 1.30 35.85
C LYS A 138 7.42 1.82 35.68
N GLU A 139 8.40 0.95 35.89
CA GLU A 139 9.81 1.20 35.67
C GLU A 139 10.48 -0.05 35.10
N ARG A 140 11.30 0.13 34.08
CA ARG A 140 12.09 -0.94 33.46
C ARG A 140 13.56 -0.62 33.58
N LYS A 141 14.30 -1.33 34.43
CA LYS A 141 15.76 -1.21 34.51
C LYS A 141 16.41 -1.94 33.34
N VAL A 142 17.28 -1.26 32.64
CA VAL A 142 18.05 -1.80 31.50
C VAL A 142 19.54 -1.66 31.86
N ASP A 143 20.21 -2.78 32.05
CA ASP A 143 21.61 -2.84 32.37
C ASP A 143 22.51 -2.78 31.12
N GLU A 144 23.82 -2.63 31.35
CA GLU A 144 24.82 -2.52 30.29
C GLU A 144 24.88 -3.78 29.40
N LYS A 145 24.70 -4.95 29.99
CA LYS A 145 24.69 -6.21 29.26
C LYS A 145 23.55 -6.24 28.26
N ARG A 146 22.36 -5.84 28.69
CA ARG A 146 21.17 -5.74 27.84
C ARG A 146 21.36 -4.71 26.72
N ILE A 147 21.97 -3.58 27.01
CA ILE A 147 22.31 -2.57 26.01
C ILE A 147 23.19 -3.15 24.91
N LEU A 148 24.23 -3.90 25.27
CA LEU A 148 25.17 -4.51 24.32
C LEU A 148 24.47 -5.57 23.43
N GLU A 149 23.65 -6.44 24.04
CA GLU A 149 22.88 -7.45 23.31
C GLU A 149 21.93 -6.79 22.29
N GLU A 150 21.21 -5.74 22.69
CA GLU A 150 20.23 -5.11 21.80
C GLU A 150 20.88 -4.18 20.75
N LYS A 151 22.06 -3.63 21.02
CA LYS A 151 22.88 -2.97 19.97
C LYS A 151 23.24 -3.95 18.85
N GLU A 152 23.63 -5.16 19.19
CA GLU A 152 23.93 -6.21 18.21
C GLU A 152 22.69 -6.60 17.41
N ASN A 153 21.56 -6.82 18.08
CA ASN A 153 20.30 -7.13 17.44
C ASN A 153 19.85 -6.03 16.46
N VAL A 154 19.96 -4.76 16.85
CA VAL A 154 19.64 -3.62 15.96
C VAL A 154 20.64 -3.53 14.81
N SER A 155 21.93 -3.79 15.04
CA SER A 155 22.92 -3.84 13.96
C SER A 155 22.59 -4.93 12.95
N ASN A 156 22.18 -6.11 13.41
CA ASN A 156 21.73 -7.20 12.56
C ASN A 156 20.48 -6.82 11.74
N LEU A 157 19.53 -6.10 12.34
CA LEU A 157 18.36 -5.56 11.63
C LEU A 157 18.76 -4.61 10.50
N ILE A 158 19.65 -3.65 10.78
CA ILE A 158 20.10 -2.68 9.77
C ILE A 158 20.89 -3.35 8.64
N ALA A 159 21.64 -4.41 8.95
CA ALA A 159 22.42 -5.16 7.98
C ALA A 159 21.58 -6.04 7.02
N LEU A 160 20.29 -6.20 7.24
CA LEU A 160 19.41 -6.91 6.28
C LEU A 160 19.40 -6.22 4.92
N SER A 161 19.12 -6.98 3.85
CA SER A 161 18.76 -6.37 2.55
C SER A 161 17.62 -5.35 2.74
N ARG A 162 17.51 -4.36 1.86
CA ARG A 162 16.40 -3.39 1.95
C ARG A 162 15.03 -4.06 1.95
N GLU A 163 14.84 -5.10 1.15
CA GLU A 163 13.56 -5.81 1.05
C GLU A 163 13.21 -6.54 2.36
N ASP A 164 14.17 -7.26 2.91
CA ASP A 164 14.01 -7.96 4.19
C ASP A 164 13.79 -6.95 5.33
N TYR A 165 14.58 -5.87 5.35
CA TYR A 165 14.45 -4.82 6.36
C TYR A 165 13.05 -4.19 6.36
N VAL A 166 12.53 -3.80 5.19
CA VAL A 166 11.20 -3.19 5.09
C VAL A 166 10.10 -4.15 5.59
N THR A 167 10.24 -5.42 5.31
CA THR A 167 9.28 -6.42 5.81
C THR A 167 9.35 -6.57 7.32
N VAL A 168 10.56 -6.66 7.89
CA VAL A 168 10.75 -6.80 9.34
C VAL A 168 10.38 -5.53 10.10
N ILE A 169 10.78 -4.34 9.63
CA ILE A 169 10.44 -3.08 10.31
C ILE A 169 8.93 -2.83 10.30
N THR A 170 8.21 -3.26 9.26
CA THR A 170 6.74 -3.23 9.24
C THR A 170 6.15 -4.16 10.30
N CYS A 171 6.76 -5.31 10.52
CA CYS A 171 6.39 -6.25 11.57
C CYS A 171 6.60 -5.63 12.96
N ILE A 172 7.76 -5.01 13.21
CA ILE A 172 8.09 -4.29 14.45
C ILE A 172 7.13 -3.12 14.69
N LYS A 173 6.85 -2.34 13.66
CA LYS A 173 5.86 -1.25 13.71
C LYS A 173 4.46 -1.77 14.12
N THR A 174 4.04 -2.89 13.55
CA THR A 174 2.75 -3.51 13.88
C THR A 174 2.73 -4.04 15.32
N TYR A 175 3.84 -4.61 15.80
CA TYR A 175 4.02 -5.00 17.20
C TYR A 175 3.83 -3.79 18.14
N CYS A 176 4.51 -2.69 17.89
CA CYS A 176 4.40 -1.48 18.71
C CYS A 176 3.01 -0.85 18.65
N ALA A 177 2.38 -0.83 17.47
CA ALA A 177 1.01 -0.35 17.30
C ALA A 177 0.01 -1.23 18.07
N SER A 178 0.21 -2.55 18.09
CA SER A 178 -0.59 -3.48 18.89
C SER A 178 -0.50 -3.16 20.39
N VAL A 179 0.72 -2.90 20.92
CA VAL A 179 0.88 -2.51 22.33
C VAL A 179 0.09 -1.22 22.65
N ARG A 180 0.12 -0.22 21.76
CA ARG A 180 -0.63 1.04 21.95
C ARG A 180 -2.15 0.83 21.94
N LEU A 181 -2.64 -0.08 21.11
CA LEU A 181 -4.08 -0.40 21.01
C LEU A 181 -4.65 -1.11 22.24
N LEU A 182 -3.82 -1.63 23.14
CA LEU A 182 -4.29 -2.22 24.39
C LEU A 182 -5.15 -1.28 25.25
N GLU A 183 -4.99 0.02 25.06
CA GLU A 183 -5.79 1.02 25.77
C GLU A 183 -7.24 1.06 25.27
N THR A 184 -7.45 0.86 23.98
CA THR A 184 -8.74 1.11 23.31
C THR A 184 -9.41 -0.16 22.81
N ASP A 185 -8.66 -1.08 22.23
CA ASP A 185 -9.17 -2.35 21.68
C ASP A 185 -8.16 -3.49 21.83
N PRO A 186 -8.18 -4.21 22.97
CA PRO A 186 -7.32 -5.37 23.18
C PRO A 186 -7.55 -6.51 22.16
N ASN A 187 -8.75 -6.62 21.58
CA ASN A 187 -9.07 -7.66 20.60
C ASN A 187 -8.38 -7.36 19.25
N LEU A 188 -8.44 -6.10 18.82
CA LEU A 188 -7.70 -5.66 17.64
C LEU A 188 -6.19 -5.75 17.88
N ALA A 189 -5.72 -5.37 19.07
CA ALA A 189 -4.32 -5.49 19.46
C ALA A 189 -3.80 -6.93 19.31
N TYR A 190 -4.53 -7.92 19.82
CA TYR A 190 -4.21 -9.34 19.67
C TYR A 190 -4.17 -9.76 18.18
N SER A 191 -5.20 -9.35 17.44
CA SER A 191 -5.31 -9.68 16.03
C SER A 191 -4.16 -9.11 15.19
N MET A 192 -3.67 -7.92 15.53
CA MET A 192 -2.53 -7.29 14.83
C MET A 192 -1.24 -8.09 14.97
N LEU A 193 -0.98 -8.72 16.12
CA LEU A 193 0.19 -9.59 16.29
C LEU A 193 0.11 -10.81 15.36
N VAL A 194 -1.07 -11.42 15.25
CA VAL A 194 -1.28 -12.55 14.34
C VAL A 194 -1.15 -12.12 12.88
N PHE A 195 -1.69 -10.96 12.50
CA PHE A 195 -1.54 -10.41 11.13
C PHE A 195 -0.07 -10.16 10.77
N ALA A 196 0.71 -9.62 11.70
CA ALA A 196 2.13 -9.35 11.47
C ALA A 196 2.92 -10.65 11.23
N LEU A 197 2.72 -11.65 12.08
CA LEU A 197 3.35 -12.98 11.93
C LEU A 197 2.89 -13.68 10.65
N GLU A 198 1.61 -13.59 10.30
CA GLU A 198 1.08 -14.14 9.05
C GLU A 198 1.71 -13.48 7.83
N SER A 199 1.82 -12.15 7.82
CA SER A 199 2.46 -11.40 6.73
C SER A 199 3.92 -11.81 6.55
N LEU A 200 4.66 -11.95 7.65
CA LEU A 200 6.04 -12.41 7.64
C LEU A 200 6.15 -13.83 7.10
N SER A 201 5.32 -14.75 7.58
CA SER A 201 5.30 -16.14 7.12
C SER A 201 4.96 -16.27 5.63
N GLN A 202 4.00 -15.49 5.12
CA GLN A 202 3.64 -15.51 3.70
C GLN A 202 4.79 -15.04 2.79
N SER A 203 5.62 -14.11 3.27
CA SER A 203 6.75 -13.60 2.50
C SER A 203 7.91 -14.57 2.40
N TYR A 204 8.12 -15.41 3.42
CA TYR A 204 9.33 -16.22 3.54
C TYR A 204 9.12 -17.73 3.62
N ASP A 205 7.93 -18.20 4.01
CA ASP A 205 7.64 -19.64 4.10
C ASP A 205 7.09 -20.16 2.78
N LYS A 206 7.69 -21.23 2.28
CA LYS A 206 7.30 -21.92 1.03
C LYS A 206 6.60 -23.23 1.28
N TYR A 207 6.17 -23.50 2.51
CA TYR A 207 5.47 -24.73 2.84
C TYR A 207 4.26 -24.97 1.93
N GLU A 208 4.18 -26.16 1.37
CA GLU A 208 3.03 -26.62 0.58
C GLU A 208 2.26 -27.66 1.39
N PRO A 209 0.94 -27.46 1.59
CA PRO A 209 0.12 -28.37 2.38
C PRO A 209 0.12 -29.79 1.84
N LYS A 210 0.13 -30.76 2.74
CA LYS A 210 -0.02 -32.18 2.47
C LYS A 210 -1.41 -32.65 2.87
N TRP A 211 -1.83 -33.82 2.40
CA TRP A 211 -3.14 -34.38 2.74
C TRP A 211 -3.34 -34.57 4.25
N ASP A 212 -2.27 -34.89 4.97
CA ASP A 212 -2.29 -35.00 6.44
C ASP A 212 -2.50 -33.68 7.18
N ASP A 213 -2.41 -32.54 6.51
CA ASP A 213 -2.67 -31.23 7.09
C ASP A 213 -4.16 -30.90 7.19
N TYR A 214 -5.02 -31.69 6.52
CA TYR A 214 -6.46 -31.49 6.62
C TYR A 214 -6.98 -31.86 8.01
N ASP A 215 -8.09 -31.20 8.41
CA ASP A 215 -8.80 -31.54 9.63
C ASP A 215 -9.21 -33.03 9.59
N GLU A 216 -8.86 -33.78 10.63
CA GLU A 216 -9.07 -35.22 10.72
C GLU A 216 -10.52 -35.64 10.47
N ASN A 217 -11.51 -34.85 10.95
CA ASN A 217 -12.93 -35.15 10.75
C ASN A 217 -13.35 -34.98 9.28
N ILE A 218 -12.82 -33.92 8.64
CA ILE A 218 -13.10 -33.65 7.21
C ILE A 218 -12.39 -34.70 6.35
N LYS A 219 -11.11 -34.95 6.64
CA LYS A 219 -10.29 -35.98 5.97
C LYS A 219 -10.96 -37.34 6.01
N GLY A 220 -11.37 -37.81 7.20
CA GLY A 220 -12.04 -39.10 7.36
C GLY A 220 -13.38 -39.20 6.61
N LYS A 221 -14.13 -38.09 6.47
CA LYS A 221 -15.36 -38.07 5.66
C LYS A 221 -15.05 -38.11 4.16
N LEU A 222 -14.03 -37.39 3.71
CA LEU A 222 -13.60 -37.36 2.31
C LEU A 222 -13.02 -38.71 1.90
N GLU A 223 -12.18 -39.34 2.71
CA GLU A 223 -11.59 -40.67 2.42
C GLU A 223 -12.62 -41.78 2.26
N LYS A 224 -13.71 -41.72 3.07
CA LYS A 224 -14.85 -42.66 2.87
C LYS A 224 -15.51 -42.48 1.51
N LYS A 225 -15.54 -41.26 0.97
CA LYS A 225 -16.10 -40.98 -0.37
C LYS A 225 -15.13 -41.36 -1.48
N PHE A 226 -13.84 -41.04 -1.31
CA PHE A 226 -12.81 -41.41 -2.28
C PHE A 226 -12.67 -42.91 -2.49
N LYS A 227 -12.90 -43.75 -1.48
CA LYS A 227 -12.94 -45.19 -1.62
C LYS A 227 -14.03 -45.70 -2.58
N MET A 228 -15.04 -44.87 -2.89
CA MET A 228 -16.13 -45.19 -3.80
C MET A 228 -15.95 -44.61 -5.21
N MET A 229 -14.81 -43.90 -5.45
CA MET A 229 -14.52 -43.18 -6.69
C MET A 229 -13.33 -43.84 -7.39
N ASP A 230 -13.16 -43.47 -8.67
CA ASP A 230 -11.95 -43.78 -9.40
C ASP A 230 -10.73 -43.13 -8.72
N GLU A 231 -9.62 -43.88 -8.66
CA GLU A 231 -8.42 -43.47 -7.94
C GLU A 231 -7.81 -42.18 -8.53
N THR A 232 -7.84 -42.06 -9.86
CA THR A 232 -7.32 -40.88 -10.57
C THR A 232 -8.14 -39.64 -10.24
N LEU A 233 -9.47 -39.76 -10.26
CA LEU A 233 -10.38 -38.68 -9.92
C LEU A 233 -10.28 -38.29 -8.43
N ALA A 234 -10.12 -39.28 -7.55
CA ALA A 234 -9.92 -39.03 -6.12
C ALA A 234 -8.63 -38.21 -5.86
N GLU A 235 -7.55 -38.53 -6.58
CA GLU A 235 -6.27 -37.80 -6.46
C GLU A 235 -6.35 -36.41 -7.06
N GLU A 236 -7.05 -36.22 -8.18
CA GLU A 236 -7.31 -34.87 -8.73
C GLU A 236 -8.08 -34.01 -7.75
N ILE A 237 -9.13 -34.54 -7.12
CA ILE A 237 -9.91 -33.81 -6.11
C ILE A 237 -9.05 -33.45 -4.90
N LYS A 238 -8.22 -34.36 -4.39
CA LYS A 238 -7.28 -34.06 -3.30
C LYS A 238 -6.36 -32.91 -3.68
N ASN A 239 -5.78 -32.90 -4.87
CA ASN A 239 -4.90 -31.87 -5.36
C ASN A 239 -5.60 -30.51 -5.48
N ILE A 240 -6.87 -30.49 -5.90
CA ILE A 240 -7.68 -29.26 -5.91
C ILE A 240 -7.92 -28.74 -4.48
N LEU A 241 -8.25 -29.63 -3.56
CA LEU A 241 -8.48 -29.28 -2.15
C LEU A 241 -7.20 -28.77 -1.47
N LEU A 242 -6.03 -29.34 -1.77
CA LEU A 242 -4.74 -28.90 -1.24
C LEU A 242 -4.33 -27.49 -1.72
N LYS A 243 -4.84 -27.06 -2.88
CA LYS A 243 -4.65 -25.68 -3.38
C LYS A 243 -5.51 -24.65 -2.66
N ASN A 244 -6.31 -25.04 -1.65
CA ASN A 244 -7.12 -24.12 -0.87
C ASN A 244 -6.24 -23.07 -0.19
N ALA A 245 -6.46 -21.80 -0.53
CA ALA A 245 -5.66 -20.68 -0.04
C ALA A 245 -5.65 -20.58 1.49
N HIS A 246 -6.78 -20.80 2.15
CA HIS A 246 -6.88 -20.71 3.61
C HIS A 246 -6.05 -21.79 4.33
N LEU A 247 -6.10 -23.03 3.86
CA LEU A 247 -5.26 -24.11 4.40
C LEU A 247 -3.78 -23.79 4.24
N LYS A 248 -3.39 -23.34 3.05
CA LYS A 248 -2.02 -22.96 2.73
C LYS A 248 -1.51 -21.84 3.65
N LEU A 249 -2.31 -20.79 3.86
CA LEU A 249 -1.93 -19.65 4.71
C LEU A 249 -1.78 -20.04 6.18
N SER A 250 -2.74 -20.80 6.73
CA SER A 250 -2.69 -21.24 8.12
C SER A 250 -1.54 -22.20 8.41
N LYS A 251 -1.21 -23.08 7.44
CA LYS A 251 -0.08 -24.01 7.59
C LYS A 251 1.27 -23.31 7.44
N ARG A 252 1.42 -22.37 6.52
CA ARG A 252 2.62 -21.53 6.43
C ARG A 252 2.85 -20.73 7.71
N PHE A 253 1.79 -20.14 8.27
CA PHE A 253 1.86 -19.46 9.56
C PHE A 253 2.43 -20.36 10.67
N LEU A 254 1.88 -21.56 10.84
CA LEU A 254 2.35 -22.51 11.86
C LEU A 254 3.78 -22.97 11.60
N HIS A 255 4.07 -23.44 10.39
CA HIS A 255 5.36 -23.96 10.00
C HIS A 255 6.47 -22.90 10.18
N PHE A 256 6.23 -21.68 9.71
CA PHE A 256 7.17 -20.56 9.87
C PHE A 256 7.49 -20.31 11.34
N ILE A 257 6.49 -20.12 12.18
CA ILE A 257 6.71 -19.81 13.59
C ILE A 257 7.46 -20.94 14.30
N LEU A 258 7.02 -22.18 14.11
CA LEU A 258 7.61 -23.35 14.78
C LEU A 258 9.08 -23.56 14.39
N ASN A 259 9.48 -23.22 13.17
CA ASN A 259 10.87 -23.33 12.72
C ASN A 259 11.81 -22.33 13.42
N TYR A 260 11.29 -21.22 13.96
CA TYR A 260 12.09 -20.23 14.69
C TYR A 260 12.01 -20.38 16.21
N LEU A 261 11.12 -21.23 16.75
CA LEU A 261 11.04 -21.49 18.19
C LEU A 261 12.03 -22.60 18.58
N ASN A 262 13.22 -22.20 18.97
CA ASN A 262 14.29 -23.12 19.43
C ASN A 262 14.24 -23.35 20.96
N ASP A 263 15.21 -24.06 21.50
CA ASP A 263 15.29 -24.43 22.92
C ASP A 263 15.34 -23.21 23.85
N ASP A 264 15.99 -22.11 23.46
CA ASP A 264 16.08 -20.90 24.27
C ASP A 264 14.72 -20.26 24.54
N PHE A 265 13.79 -20.36 23.58
CA PHE A 265 12.42 -19.93 23.81
C PHE A 265 11.76 -20.68 24.98
N TYR A 266 11.97 -21.98 25.08
CA TYR A 266 11.34 -22.81 26.13
C TYR A 266 12.05 -22.74 27.47
N PHE A 267 13.35 -22.46 27.48
CA PHE A 267 14.19 -22.50 28.72
C PHE A 267 14.42 -21.14 29.36
N THR A 268 13.85 -20.05 28.81
CA THR A 268 13.91 -18.71 29.44
C THR A 268 13.51 -18.75 30.92
N LYS A 269 14.27 -18.10 31.81
CA LYS A 269 14.07 -18.21 33.29
C LYS A 269 12.98 -17.30 33.84
N ASP A 270 12.66 -16.20 33.17
CA ASP A 270 11.86 -15.08 33.76
C ASP A 270 10.35 -15.23 33.64
N ILE A 271 9.84 -16.37 33.16
CA ILE A 271 8.41 -16.61 32.92
C ILE A 271 7.94 -17.78 33.79
N SER A 272 6.95 -17.54 34.62
CA SER A 272 6.48 -18.53 35.60
C SER A 272 5.60 -19.63 34.99
N ASN A 273 4.87 -19.34 33.92
CA ASN A 273 3.97 -20.29 33.26
C ASN A 273 4.19 -20.23 31.74
N LYS A 274 5.26 -20.89 31.30
CA LYS A 274 5.64 -20.98 29.89
C LYS A 274 4.78 -22.00 29.15
N ILE A 275 4.50 -21.72 27.88
CA ILE A 275 3.85 -22.71 27.02
C ILE A 275 4.80 -23.88 26.75
N GLN A 276 4.27 -25.11 26.85
CA GLN A 276 5.02 -26.31 26.57
C GLN A 276 5.12 -26.55 25.06
N ARG A 277 6.20 -27.23 24.65
CA ARG A 277 6.48 -27.53 23.24
C ARG A 277 5.34 -28.28 22.56
N ASP A 278 4.70 -29.22 23.28
CA ASP A 278 3.59 -30.03 22.75
C ASP A 278 2.29 -29.24 22.58
N ASP A 279 2.14 -28.14 23.33
CA ASP A 279 0.94 -27.29 23.31
C ASP A 279 1.04 -26.11 22.32
N VAL A 280 2.25 -25.69 21.94
CA VAL A 280 2.47 -24.42 21.20
C VAL A 280 1.82 -24.43 19.82
N GLU A 281 1.89 -25.54 19.08
CA GLU A 281 1.27 -25.63 17.76
C GLU A 281 -0.25 -25.45 17.86
N ARG A 282 -0.86 -26.10 18.85
CA ARG A 282 -2.31 -26.01 19.08
C ARG A 282 -2.71 -24.61 19.51
N ALA A 283 -1.94 -23.97 20.37
CA ALA A 283 -2.22 -22.61 20.83
C ALA A 283 -2.07 -21.58 19.68
N LEU A 284 -1.07 -21.73 18.82
CA LEU A 284 -0.91 -20.91 17.61
C LEU A 284 -2.06 -21.11 16.62
N LYS A 285 -2.51 -22.34 16.40
CA LYS A 285 -3.70 -22.64 15.58
C LYS A 285 -4.94 -21.97 16.15
N ASN A 286 -5.11 -22.00 17.47
CA ASN A 286 -6.20 -21.32 18.14
C ASN A 286 -6.09 -19.78 17.99
N ALA A 287 -4.89 -19.20 18.11
CA ALA A 287 -4.67 -17.76 17.89
C ALA A 287 -5.05 -17.36 16.43
N TYR A 288 -4.63 -18.13 15.45
CA TYR A 288 -4.99 -17.92 14.05
C TYR A 288 -6.51 -17.96 13.81
N ASN A 289 -7.19 -18.97 14.39
CA ASN A 289 -8.64 -19.14 14.26
C ASN A 289 -9.42 -18.01 14.97
N ILE A 290 -8.92 -17.55 16.10
CA ILE A 290 -9.51 -16.44 16.86
C ILE A 290 -9.46 -15.17 16.02
N ARG A 291 -8.27 -14.82 15.48
CA ARG A 291 -8.10 -13.68 14.60
C ARG A 291 -9.00 -13.75 13.36
N SER A 292 -9.09 -14.93 12.75
CA SER A 292 -9.97 -15.14 11.58
C SER A 292 -11.44 -14.85 11.93
N ARG A 293 -11.92 -15.33 13.08
CA ARG A 293 -13.30 -15.04 13.55
C ARG A 293 -13.51 -13.58 13.89
N TYR A 294 -12.52 -12.91 14.47
CA TYR A 294 -12.59 -11.47 14.73
C TYR A 294 -12.65 -10.68 13.43
N ALA A 295 -11.75 -10.98 12.47
CA ALA A 295 -11.69 -10.27 11.19
C ALA A 295 -12.97 -10.41 10.34
N HIS A 296 -13.64 -11.57 10.40
CA HIS A 296 -14.82 -11.84 9.56
C HIS A 296 -16.17 -11.62 10.26
N ALA A 297 -16.22 -11.68 11.57
CA ALA A 297 -17.48 -11.65 12.32
C ALA A 297 -17.48 -10.73 13.54
N LEU A 298 -16.38 -10.00 13.78
CA LEU A 298 -16.16 -9.13 14.94
C LEU A 298 -16.47 -9.83 16.29
N LYS A 299 -16.29 -11.17 16.33
CA LYS A 299 -16.46 -11.92 17.57
C LYS A 299 -15.30 -11.63 18.50
N LEU A 300 -15.60 -11.22 19.71
CA LEU A 300 -14.61 -10.95 20.75
C LEU A 300 -13.70 -12.16 20.96
N ILE A 301 -12.41 -11.90 21.09
CA ILE A 301 -11.37 -12.90 21.16
C ILE A 301 -11.36 -13.56 22.53
N ILE A 302 -11.47 -12.75 23.56
CA ILE A 302 -11.36 -13.18 24.96
C ILE A 302 -12.48 -12.49 25.74
N ASP A 303 -13.23 -13.27 26.51
CA ASP A 303 -14.13 -12.71 27.51
C ASP A 303 -13.27 -11.95 28.54
N GLN A 304 -13.65 -10.72 28.88
CA GLN A 304 -12.91 -9.90 29.85
C GLN A 304 -12.70 -10.63 31.19
N SER A 305 -13.61 -11.53 31.55
CA SER A 305 -13.48 -12.37 32.75
C SER A 305 -12.31 -13.38 32.66
N ALA A 306 -11.95 -13.82 31.48
CA ALA A 306 -10.80 -14.71 31.26
C ALA A 306 -9.46 -14.00 31.48
N VAL A 307 -9.39 -12.72 31.18
CA VAL A 307 -8.19 -11.89 31.38
C VAL A 307 -7.93 -11.64 32.87
N ASP A 308 -8.96 -11.58 33.68
CA ASP A 308 -8.86 -11.32 35.13
C ASP A 308 -8.14 -12.41 35.90
N ASN A 309 -8.27 -13.66 35.48
CA ASN A 309 -7.73 -14.83 36.16
C ASN A 309 -6.33 -15.24 35.64
N ILE A 310 -5.85 -14.57 34.56
CA ILE A 310 -4.59 -14.92 33.94
C ILE A 310 -3.47 -14.12 34.62
N SER A 311 -2.48 -14.83 35.18
CA SER A 311 -1.26 -14.21 35.65
C SER A 311 -0.62 -13.40 34.52
N LYS A 312 -0.28 -12.14 34.76
CA LYS A 312 0.41 -11.25 33.81
C LYS A 312 1.72 -11.83 33.24
N VAL A 313 2.20 -12.92 33.78
CA VAL A 313 3.47 -13.59 33.46
C VAL A 313 3.27 -14.93 32.77
N SER A 314 2.01 -15.26 32.41
CA SER A 314 1.68 -16.52 31.74
C SER A 314 1.68 -16.36 30.22
N ASP A 315 2.32 -17.29 29.51
CA ASP A 315 2.27 -17.37 28.05
C ASP A 315 0.90 -17.81 27.54
N TYR A 316 0.20 -18.65 28.32
CA TYR A 316 -1.02 -19.29 27.88
C TYR A 316 -2.00 -19.52 29.03
N PHE A 317 -3.23 -19.81 28.64
CA PHE A 317 -4.29 -20.30 29.53
C PHE A 317 -5.03 -21.45 28.85
N ARG A 318 -5.76 -22.23 29.65
CA ARG A 318 -6.62 -23.30 29.10
C ARG A 318 -8.09 -22.92 29.26
N ASN A 319 -8.81 -23.08 28.15
CA ASN A 319 -10.26 -23.00 28.13
C ASN A 319 -10.81 -24.32 27.56
N ASN A 320 -11.67 -25.01 28.32
CA ASN A 320 -12.17 -26.35 27.96
C ASN A 320 -11.05 -27.35 27.55
N ARG A 321 -9.94 -27.33 28.31
CA ARG A 321 -8.71 -28.11 28.07
C ARG A 321 -7.86 -27.68 26.88
N GLU A 322 -8.35 -26.79 26.02
CA GLU A 322 -7.62 -26.26 24.88
C GLU A 322 -6.65 -25.15 25.30
N PRO A 323 -5.41 -25.15 24.82
CA PRO A 323 -4.44 -24.10 25.11
C PRO A 323 -4.67 -22.87 24.21
N TYR A 324 -4.63 -21.68 24.81
CA TYR A 324 -4.73 -20.38 24.14
C TYR A 324 -3.58 -19.50 24.57
N LEU A 325 -2.92 -18.83 23.64
CA LEU A 325 -1.94 -17.82 23.99
C LEU A 325 -2.60 -16.60 24.63
N THR A 326 -2.02 -16.12 25.71
CA THR A 326 -2.33 -14.79 26.23
C THR A 326 -1.81 -13.72 25.28
N TYR A 327 -2.20 -12.46 25.45
CA TYR A 327 -1.59 -11.36 24.70
C TYR A 327 -0.07 -11.32 24.95
N SER A 328 0.37 -11.43 26.19
CA SER A 328 1.79 -11.46 26.57
C SER A 328 2.53 -12.64 25.94
N GLY A 329 1.93 -13.83 25.93
CA GLY A 329 2.52 -15.01 25.29
C GLY A 329 2.66 -14.86 23.77
N LEU A 330 1.65 -14.34 23.11
CA LEU A 330 1.70 -14.07 21.67
C LEU A 330 2.75 -12.98 21.32
N LEU A 331 2.82 -11.93 22.15
CA LEU A 331 3.81 -10.87 22.02
C LEU A 331 5.24 -11.43 22.13
N ARG A 332 5.47 -12.34 23.11
CA ARG A 332 6.75 -13.02 23.30
C ARG A 332 7.10 -13.93 22.11
N VAL A 333 6.14 -14.70 21.62
CA VAL A 333 6.33 -15.51 20.40
C VAL A 333 6.76 -14.63 19.24
N MET A 334 6.04 -13.54 19.00
CA MET A 334 6.35 -12.64 17.89
C MET A 334 7.74 -12.03 18.00
N LYS A 335 8.09 -11.51 19.18
CA LYS A 335 9.43 -10.93 19.42
C LYS A 335 10.51 -11.96 19.15
N TYR A 336 10.37 -13.15 19.71
CA TYR A 336 11.35 -14.22 19.58
C TYR A 336 11.54 -14.64 18.12
N VAL A 337 10.44 -14.90 17.41
CA VAL A 337 10.47 -15.27 15.98
C VAL A 337 11.13 -14.19 15.12
N VAL A 338 10.83 -12.91 15.37
CA VAL A 338 11.44 -11.81 14.60
C VAL A 338 12.93 -11.69 14.88
N VAL A 339 13.37 -11.79 16.14
CA VAL A 339 14.79 -11.71 16.50
C VAL A 339 15.57 -12.87 15.87
N GLU A 340 15.08 -14.11 16.01
CA GLU A 340 15.70 -15.30 15.41
C GLU A 340 15.73 -15.22 13.88
N PHE A 341 14.64 -14.80 13.28
CA PHE A 341 14.56 -14.60 11.82
C PHE A 341 15.63 -13.59 11.36
N VAL A 342 15.73 -12.43 12.02
CA VAL A 342 16.74 -11.42 11.71
C VAL A 342 18.15 -11.98 11.93
N GLY A 343 18.39 -12.73 13.00
CA GLY A 343 19.68 -13.35 13.30
C GLY A 343 20.15 -14.30 12.19
N GLN A 344 19.25 -15.12 11.65
CA GLN A 344 19.56 -16.15 10.65
C GLN A 344 19.63 -15.63 9.21
N LYS A 345 19.10 -14.44 8.94
CA LYS A 345 19.13 -13.85 7.59
C LYS A 345 20.52 -13.41 7.17
N GLU A 346 20.79 -13.50 5.87
CA GLU A 346 22.00 -12.97 5.26
C GLU A 346 22.15 -11.46 5.53
N LYS A 347 23.37 -11.04 5.84
CA LYS A 347 23.70 -9.65 6.12
C LYS A 347 24.32 -9.01 4.89
N VAL A 348 23.82 -7.84 4.53
CA VAL A 348 24.28 -7.03 3.40
C VAL A 348 24.75 -5.69 3.94
N GLU A 349 26.06 -5.48 4.00
CA GLU A 349 26.63 -4.25 4.58
C GLU A 349 26.38 -3.02 3.72
N ARG A 350 26.48 -3.17 2.40
CA ARG A 350 26.24 -2.10 1.44
C ARG A 350 25.35 -2.56 0.29
N GLU A 351 24.46 -1.71 -0.12
CA GLU A 351 23.50 -2.00 -1.20
C GLU A 351 23.41 -0.80 -2.14
N SER A 352 23.60 -1.04 -3.44
CA SER A 352 23.51 0.03 -4.46
C SER A 352 22.08 0.19 -4.95
N ILE A 353 21.38 1.16 -4.37
CA ILE A 353 20.02 1.51 -4.76
C ILE A 353 19.88 3.03 -4.89
N ASP A 354 18.91 3.48 -5.67
CA ASP A 354 18.50 4.88 -5.70
C ASP A 354 17.61 5.17 -4.46
N TRP A 355 18.26 5.32 -3.31
CA TRP A 355 17.59 5.47 -2.02
C TRP A 355 16.81 6.79 -1.91
N GLN A 356 17.21 7.81 -2.69
CA GLN A 356 16.59 9.12 -2.64
C GLN A 356 15.15 9.09 -3.18
N LYS A 357 14.86 8.24 -4.16
CA LYS A 357 13.47 8.00 -4.63
C LYS A 357 12.57 7.37 -3.57
N GLY A 358 13.16 6.79 -2.53
CA GLY A 358 12.45 6.18 -1.43
C GLY A 358 12.21 7.10 -0.23
N LEU A 359 12.66 8.36 -0.27
CA LEU A 359 12.49 9.31 0.83
C LEU A 359 11.04 9.74 1.01
N PRO A 360 10.61 10.03 2.24
CA PRO A 360 9.30 10.59 2.51
C PRO A 360 9.10 11.92 1.77
N GLY A 361 7.88 12.17 1.30
CA GLY A 361 7.54 13.43 0.62
C GLY A 361 8.06 13.56 -0.81
N ILE A 362 8.83 12.59 -1.33
CA ILE A 362 9.13 12.53 -2.77
C ILE A 362 7.97 11.86 -3.49
N ILE A 363 7.23 12.67 -4.25
CA ILE A 363 6.09 12.22 -5.04
C ILE A 363 6.51 12.24 -6.51
N ASP A 364 6.29 11.14 -7.21
CA ASP A 364 6.38 11.13 -8.67
C ASP A 364 5.18 11.90 -9.23
N VAL A 365 5.39 13.14 -9.61
CA VAL A 365 4.36 13.98 -10.21
C VAL A 365 4.45 13.84 -11.73
N LYS A 366 3.35 13.49 -12.36
CA LYS A 366 3.22 13.71 -13.80
C LYS A 366 3.18 15.21 -14.02
N PHE A 367 4.16 15.73 -14.72
CA PHE A 367 4.12 17.14 -15.15
C PHE A 367 2.86 17.40 -15.97
N GLY A 368 2.23 18.55 -15.72
CA GLY A 368 1.10 19.00 -16.54
C GLY A 368 1.47 19.08 -18.02
N PRO A 369 0.48 19.02 -18.91
CA PRO A 369 0.71 19.07 -20.35
C PRO A 369 1.59 20.24 -20.81
N GLU A 370 1.51 21.38 -20.14
CA GLU A 370 2.31 22.59 -20.41
C GLU A 370 3.82 22.36 -20.39
N PHE A 371 4.32 21.36 -19.67
CA PHE A 371 5.76 21.08 -19.55
C PHE A 371 6.32 20.16 -20.62
N TRP A 372 5.46 19.40 -21.32
CA TRP A 372 5.93 18.36 -22.25
C TRP A 372 5.23 18.32 -23.60
N MET A 373 4.06 18.95 -23.75
CA MET A 373 3.28 18.92 -24.98
C MET A 373 4.05 19.35 -26.23
N SER A 374 4.82 20.44 -26.12
CA SER A 374 5.62 21.01 -27.22
C SER A 374 7.05 20.48 -27.31
N LYS A 375 7.48 19.55 -26.42
CA LYS A 375 8.84 18.99 -26.50
C LYS A 375 8.97 18.03 -27.67
N ASN A 376 10.19 17.92 -28.21
CA ASN A 376 10.50 17.04 -29.33
C ASN A 376 10.02 15.59 -29.08
N GLU A 377 9.49 15.01 -30.14
CA GLU A 377 9.02 13.62 -30.16
C GLU A 377 9.99 12.75 -30.99
N SER A 378 10.10 11.48 -30.67
CA SER A 378 10.84 10.52 -31.45
C SER A 378 10.12 10.18 -32.78
N SER A 379 10.85 9.72 -33.77
CA SER A 379 10.25 9.24 -35.03
C SER A 379 9.32 8.05 -34.87
N LYS A 380 9.37 7.33 -33.72
CA LYS A 380 8.44 6.25 -33.38
C LYS A 380 7.06 6.73 -32.94
N CYS A 381 6.90 8.01 -32.63
CA CYS A 381 5.64 8.66 -32.23
C CYS A 381 4.92 7.96 -31.06
N GLU A 382 5.69 7.43 -30.10
CA GLU A 382 5.15 6.66 -28.96
C GLU A 382 4.33 7.55 -28.00
N GLY A 383 4.58 8.87 -27.98
CA GLY A 383 3.86 9.85 -27.18
C GLY A 383 2.51 10.30 -27.73
N ALA A 384 2.07 9.83 -28.91
CA ALA A 384 0.89 10.36 -29.60
C ALA A 384 -0.41 10.26 -28.76
N SER A 385 -0.67 9.14 -28.11
CA SER A 385 -1.85 8.96 -27.26
C SER A 385 -1.82 9.87 -26.03
N ALA A 386 -0.65 10.02 -25.39
CA ALA A 386 -0.50 10.91 -24.24
C ALA A 386 -0.71 12.38 -24.64
N ARG A 387 -0.21 12.78 -25.82
CA ARG A 387 -0.43 14.15 -26.32
C ARG A 387 -1.86 14.42 -26.72
N LEU A 388 -2.57 13.44 -27.29
CA LEU A 388 -4.02 13.57 -27.53
C LEU A 388 -4.75 13.81 -26.21
N GLN A 389 -4.47 13.01 -25.17
CA GLN A 389 -5.05 13.19 -23.85
C GLN A 389 -4.73 14.57 -23.28
N GLY A 390 -3.45 14.95 -23.22
CA GLY A 390 -3.03 16.23 -22.66
C GLY A 390 -3.57 17.43 -23.43
N TYR A 391 -3.78 17.29 -24.73
CA TYR A 391 -4.41 18.34 -25.54
C TYR A 391 -5.88 18.51 -25.20
N ILE A 392 -6.61 17.42 -25.03
CA ILE A 392 -8.01 17.43 -24.62
C ILE A 392 -8.17 18.01 -23.20
N GLU A 393 -7.28 17.61 -22.27
CA GLU A 393 -7.24 18.19 -20.92
C GLU A 393 -7.00 19.70 -20.97
N GLY A 394 -6.06 20.16 -21.78
CA GLY A 394 -5.81 21.59 -22.01
C GLY A 394 -7.02 22.34 -22.59
N LEU A 395 -7.73 21.75 -23.55
CA LEU A 395 -8.95 22.37 -24.08
C LEU A 395 -10.02 22.57 -23.01
N MET A 396 -10.17 21.62 -22.07
CA MET A 396 -11.10 21.77 -20.94
C MET A 396 -10.68 22.92 -20.00
N GLU A 397 -9.41 23.22 -19.94
CA GLU A 397 -8.88 24.37 -19.19
C GLU A 397 -8.81 25.66 -20.03
N LYS A 398 -9.38 25.66 -21.24
CA LYS A 398 -9.31 26.76 -22.21
C LYS A 398 -7.88 27.12 -22.63
N LYS A 399 -6.97 26.14 -22.63
CA LYS A 399 -5.58 26.25 -23.06
C LYS A 399 -5.39 25.49 -24.38
N ALA A 400 -4.86 26.16 -25.37
CA ALA A 400 -4.43 25.53 -26.62
C ALA A 400 -2.88 25.54 -26.67
N TYR A 401 -2.29 24.37 -26.80
CA TYR A 401 -0.82 24.24 -26.86
C TYR A 401 -0.34 24.38 -28.30
N ASP A 402 0.75 25.12 -28.50
CA ASP A 402 1.47 25.10 -29.78
C ASP A 402 2.36 23.83 -29.83
N ILE A 403 1.96 22.90 -30.69
CA ILE A 403 2.67 21.64 -30.93
C ILE A 403 3.13 21.53 -32.37
N THR A 404 3.45 22.65 -33.03
CA THR A 404 3.84 22.73 -34.44
C THR A 404 4.95 21.75 -34.80
N ASP A 405 6.06 21.72 -34.05
CA ASP A 405 7.20 20.85 -34.33
C ASP A 405 6.88 19.37 -34.11
N VAL A 406 6.07 19.09 -33.07
CA VAL A 406 5.61 17.73 -32.78
C VAL A 406 4.70 17.24 -33.91
N MET A 407 3.75 18.07 -34.35
CA MET A 407 2.84 17.71 -35.46
C MET A 407 3.57 17.49 -36.77
N LYS A 408 4.62 18.27 -37.05
CA LYS A 408 5.47 18.04 -38.20
C LYS A 408 6.11 16.65 -38.14
N THR A 409 6.73 16.31 -37.01
CA THR A 409 7.32 14.97 -36.78
C THR A 409 6.29 13.86 -36.95
N TYR A 410 5.08 14.06 -36.44
CA TYR A 410 3.99 13.10 -36.53
C TYR A 410 3.53 12.86 -37.96
N ILE A 411 3.38 13.92 -38.76
CA ILE A 411 2.94 13.84 -40.16
C ILE A 411 4.02 13.17 -41.00
N GLU A 412 5.31 13.54 -40.82
CA GLU A 412 6.43 12.97 -41.55
C GLU A 412 6.57 11.45 -41.30
N ASN A 413 6.28 10.97 -40.11
CA ASN A 413 6.41 9.56 -39.75
C ASN A 413 5.09 8.77 -39.78
N PHE A 414 3.98 9.39 -40.16
CA PHE A 414 2.63 8.85 -40.03
C PHE A 414 2.47 7.45 -40.61
N GLU A 415 3.01 7.21 -41.80
CA GLU A 415 2.84 5.93 -42.50
C GLU A 415 3.60 4.77 -41.82
N HIS A 416 4.63 5.07 -41.05
CA HIS A 416 5.52 4.09 -40.43
C HIS A 416 5.19 3.73 -38.98
N VAL A 417 4.21 4.39 -38.37
CA VAL A 417 3.84 4.14 -36.96
C VAL A 417 2.69 3.15 -36.83
N LYS A 418 2.49 2.63 -35.59
CA LYS A 418 1.40 1.70 -35.28
C LYS A 418 0.03 2.33 -35.50
N GLU A 419 -0.97 1.52 -35.82
CA GLU A 419 -2.32 1.99 -36.11
C GLU A 419 -2.96 2.79 -34.95
N GLU A 420 -2.69 2.40 -33.70
CA GLU A 420 -3.15 3.14 -32.50
C GLU A 420 -2.56 4.57 -32.46
N SER A 421 -1.26 4.70 -32.75
CA SER A 421 -0.61 6.02 -32.87
C SER A 421 -1.19 6.82 -34.03
N LYS A 422 -1.44 6.19 -35.18
CA LYS A 422 -2.08 6.87 -36.34
C LYS A 422 -3.45 7.47 -35.97
N ARG A 423 -4.27 6.72 -35.23
CA ARG A 423 -5.58 7.21 -34.75
C ARG A 423 -5.42 8.43 -33.83
N SER A 424 -4.51 8.35 -32.88
CA SER A 424 -4.24 9.44 -31.94
C SER A 424 -3.68 10.68 -32.64
N ILE A 425 -2.71 10.52 -33.57
CA ILE A 425 -2.12 11.61 -34.35
C ILE A 425 -3.18 12.30 -35.21
N PHE A 426 -4.00 11.52 -35.90
CA PHE A 426 -5.01 12.06 -36.79
C PHE A 426 -6.05 12.87 -36.02
N THR A 427 -6.58 12.34 -34.93
CA THR A 427 -7.54 13.04 -34.07
C THR A 427 -6.92 14.30 -33.44
N LEU A 428 -5.68 14.21 -32.97
CA LEU A 428 -4.96 15.36 -32.42
C LEU A 428 -4.74 16.45 -33.49
N CYS A 429 -4.39 16.07 -34.71
CA CYS A 429 -4.19 17.01 -35.81
C CYS A 429 -5.48 17.80 -36.12
N ILE A 430 -6.64 17.13 -36.14
CA ILE A 430 -7.94 17.77 -36.34
C ILE A 430 -8.23 18.78 -35.24
N LEU A 431 -8.14 18.36 -33.97
CA LEU A 431 -8.41 19.23 -32.83
C LEU A 431 -7.47 20.43 -32.79
N TRP A 432 -6.18 20.19 -32.98
CA TRP A 432 -5.17 21.22 -32.93
C TRP A 432 -5.30 22.22 -34.10
N ASN A 433 -5.50 21.75 -35.34
CA ASN A 433 -5.71 22.62 -36.51
C ASN A 433 -6.98 23.49 -36.41
N ALA A 434 -8.01 23.00 -35.69
CA ALA A 434 -9.24 23.74 -35.47
C ALA A 434 -9.13 24.81 -34.36
N THR A 435 -8.20 24.65 -33.42
CA THR A 435 -8.12 25.48 -32.21
C THR A 435 -6.95 26.48 -32.22
N VAL A 436 -5.90 26.20 -32.97
CA VAL A 436 -4.73 27.09 -33.09
C VAL A 436 -4.80 27.93 -34.35
N LYS A 437 -4.44 29.21 -34.23
CA LYS A 437 -4.32 30.09 -35.41
C LYS A 437 -3.00 29.82 -36.12
N HIS A 438 -3.10 29.38 -37.37
CA HIS A 438 -1.95 29.16 -38.27
C HIS A 438 -1.87 30.26 -39.33
N ASP A 439 -0.67 30.49 -39.86
CA ASP A 439 -0.53 31.22 -41.11
C ASP A 439 -1.16 30.40 -42.27
N SER A 440 -1.38 31.05 -43.43
CA SER A 440 -2.08 30.43 -44.55
C SER A 440 -1.39 29.20 -45.12
N GLU A 441 -0.04 29.17 -45.12
CA GLU A 441 0.73 28.03 -45.66
C GLU A 441 0.67 26.84 -44.73
N LYS A 442 0.89 27.06 -43.43
CA LYS A 442 0.81 26.00 -42.41
C LYS A 442 -0.59 25.44 -42.31
N LYS A 443 -1.61 26.32 -42.33
CA LYS A 443 -2.99 25.89 -42.33
C LYS A 443 -3.30 24.99 -43.51
N LYS A 444 -2.85 25.32 -44.68
CA LYS A 444 -2.99 24.49 -45.89
C LYS A 444 -2.31 23.13 -45.70
N TYR A 445 -1.07 23.10 -45.25
CA TYR A 445 -0.32 21.87 -45.04
C TYR A 445 -1.06 20.88 -44.10
N TYR A 446 -1.56 21.34 -42.99
CA TYR A 446 -2.31 20.49 -42.07
C TYR A 446 -3.69 20.09 -42.60
N SER A 447 -4.36 20.98 -43.33
CA SER A 447 -5.65 20.68 -43.98
C SER A 447 -5.49 19.64 -45.07
N ASP A 448 -4.45 19.73 -45.90
CA ASP A 448 -4.13 18.74 -46.95
C ASP A 448 -3.84 17.34 -46.36
N PHE A 449 -3.17 17.30 -45.19
CA PHE A 449 -2.97 16.04 -44.45
C PHE A 449 -4.29 15.45 -43.95
N ILE A 450 -5.15 16.28 -43.36
CA ILE A 450 -6.47 15.83 -42.85
C ILE A 450 -7.31 15.33 -44.00
N GLU A 451 -7.37 16.06 -45.12
CA GLU A 451 -8.11 15.69 -46.32
C GLU A 451 -7.64 14.38 -46.91
N LYS A 452 -6.34 14.20 -47.07
CA LYS A 452 -5.74 12.94 -47.53
C LYS A 452 -6.17 11.73 -46.69
N HIS A 453 -6.38 11.89 -45.40
CA HIS A 453 -6.68 10.83 -44.47
C HIS A 453 -8.13 10.83 -43.96
N THR A 454 -9.04 11.60 -44.56
CA THR A 454 -10.44 11.75 -44.16
C THR A 454 -11.18 10.42 -44.01
N SER A 455 -10.86 9.42 -44.84
CA SER A 455 -11.42 8.07 -44.73
C SER A 455 -11.27 7.42 -43.34
N ARG A 456 -10.34 7.89 -42.52
CA ARG A 456 -10.15 7.43 -41.14
C ARG A 456 -11.27 7.87 -40.20
N LEU A 457 -12.00 8.91 -40.52
CA LEU A 457 -13.20 9.32 -39.78
C LEU A 457 -14.32 8.29 -39.88
N ASN A 458 -14.35 7.50 -40.96
CA ASN A 458 -15.36 6.48 -41.21
C ASN A 458 -15.11 5.18 -40.45
N VAL A 459 -14.04 5.11 -39.64
CA VAL A 459 -13.77 3.99 -38.74
C VAL A 459 -14.06 4.41 -37.32
N CYS A 460 -15.02 3.73 -36.68
CA CYS A 460 -15.33 4.01 -35.29
C CYS A 460 -14.17 3.57 -34.38
N CYS A 461 -13.63 4.49 -33.61
CA CYS A 461 -12.67 4.23 -32.57
C CYS A 461 -12.81 5.27 -31.46
N ILE A 462 -12.32 4.96 -30.28
CA ILE A 462 -12.47 5.85 -29.12
C ILE A 462 -11.83 7.22 -29.36
N GLN A 463 -10.73 7.31 -30.13
CA GLN A 463 -10.09 8.57 -30.49
C GLN A 463 -11.01 9.44 -31.37
N ASN A 464 -11.66 8.85 -32.39
CA ASN A 464 -12.58 9.59 -33.26
C ASN A 464 -13.86 10.02 -32.52
N MET A 465 -14.31 9.23 -31.55
CA MET A 465 -15.51 9.58 -30.73
C MET A 465 -15.33 10.88 -29.96
N VAL A 466 -14.09 11.24 -29.62
CA VAL A 466 -13.79 12.53 -28.95
C VAL A 466 -14.17 13.72 -29.83
N LEU A 467 -14.03 13.60 -31.13
CA LEU A 467 -14.41 14.66 -32.06
C LEU A 467 -15.93 14.95 -32.05
N LEU A 468 -16.75 13.98 -31.60
CA LEU A 468 -18.20 14.15 -31.37
C LEU A 468 -18.49 14.67 -29.95
N ALA A 469 -17.50 14.63 -29.06
CA ALA A 469 -17.67 15.01 -27.67
C ALA A 469 -17.11 16.41 -27.34
N ILE A 470 -16.32 17.01 -28.24
CA ILE A 470 -15.73 18.34 -28.05
C ILE A 470 -16.32 19.31 -29.06
N PRO A 471 -16.87 20.46 -28.63
CA PRO A 471 -17.38 21.47 -29.55
C PRO A 471 -16.21 22.17 -30.26
N PHE A 472 -15.97 21.90 -31.50
CA PHE A 472 -14.99 22.61 -32.35
C PHE A 472 -15.56 23.00 -33.69
N LYS A 473 -15.02 24.05 -34.30
CA LYS A 473 -15.46 24.55 -35.60
C LYS A 473 -14.85 23.67 -36.71
N GLY A 474 -15.54 22.61 -37.08
CA GLY A 474 -15.18 21.76 -38.22
C GLY A 474 -16.39 20.97 -38.69
N ASN A 475 -16.69 21.05 -39.98
CA ASN A 475 -17.74 20.25 -40.60
C ASN A 475 -17.14 18.91 -41.03
N TYR A 476 -17.03 17.95 -40.12
CA TYR A 476 -16.64 16.59 -40.45
C TYR A 476 -17.85 15.67 -40.35
N GLU A 477 -18.10 14.91 -41.42
CA GLU A 477 -19.12 13.88 -41.43
C GLU A 477 -18.52 12.56 -40.98
N PHE A 478 -19.24 11.86 -40.10
CA PHE A 478 -18.84 10.56 -39.56
C PHE A 478 -19.79 9.50 -40.08
N GLU A 479 -19.41 8.85 -41.16
CA GLU A 479 -20.15 7.73 -41.73
C GLU A 479 -19.62 6.40 -41.21
N TRP A 480 -19.83 6.13 -39.93
CA TRP A 480 -19.41 4.86 -39.35
C TRP A 480 -20.21 3.70 -39.90
N LYS A 481 -19.50 2.68 -40.36
CA LYS A 481 -20.09 1.45 -40.91
C LYS A 481 -20.38 0.41 -39.83
N GLU A 482 -19.82 0.60 -38.63
CA GLU A 482 -20.00 -0.26 -37.48
C GLU A 482 -21.44 -0.23 -36.97
N SER A 483 -21.96 -1.40 -36.59
CA SER A 483 -23.26 -1.50 -35.94
C SER A 483 -23.28 -0.80 -34.58
N VAL A 484 -24.43 -0.51 -34.04
CA VAL A 484 -24.57 0.13 -32.72
C VAL A 484 -23.94 -0.74 -31.63
N GLU A 485 -24.03 -2.06 -31.75
CA GLU A 485 -23.45 -3.02 -30.84
C GLU A 485 -21.92 -3.03 -30.90
N GLU A 486 -21.33 -2.85 -32.09
CA GLU A 486 -19.87 -2.72 -32.24
C GLU A 486 -19.38 -1.41 -31.66
N ILE A 487 -20.10 -0.30 -31.84
CA ILE A 487 -19.80 0.98 -31.21
C ILE A 487 -19.86 0.86 -29.67
N GLU A 488 -20.91 0.23 -29.15
CA GLU A 488 -21.04 -0.06 -27.70
C GLU A 488 -19.83 -0.85 -27.19
N LYS A 489 -19.41 -1.89 -27.91
CA LYS A 489 -18.26 -2.72 -27.54
C LYS A 489 -16.96 -1.93 -27.45
N ILE A 490 -16.72 -1.00 -28.36
CA ILE A 490 -15.53 -0.11 -28.34
C ILE A 490 -15.52 0.73 -27.06
N VAL A 491 -16.64 1.32 -26.67
CA VAL A 491 -16.74 2.13 -25.46
C VAL A 491 -16.63 1.28 -24.19
N LEU A 492 -17.23 0.08 -24.17
CA LEU A 492 -17.08 -0.86 -23.04
C LEU A 492 -15.65 -1.34 -22.88
N GLU A 493 -14.92 -1.58 -23.97
CA GLU A 493 -13.51 -1.94 -23.92
C GLU A 493 -12.65 -0.78 -23.40
N TYR A 494 -12.92 0.44 -23.82
CA TYR A 494 -12.30 1.64 -23.26
C TYR A 494 -12.50 1.74 -21.75
N ILE A 495 -13.75 1.59 -21.26
CA ILE A 495 -14.07 1.62 -19.82
C ILE A 495 -13.30 0.52 -19.05
N LYS A 496 -13.21 -0.69 -19.64
CA LYS A 496 -12.46 -1.81 -19.04
C LYS A 496 -10.98 -1.50 -18.92
N ASN A 497 -10.37 -0.94 -19.98
CA ASN A 497 -8.96 -0.60 -20.01
C ASN A 497 -8.63 0.60 -19.11
N ARG A 498 -9.51 1.59 -19.03
CA ARG A 498 -9.44 2.70 -18.08
C ARG A 498 -9.39 2.20 -16.63
N LYS A 499 -10.26 1.25 -16.25
CA LYS A 499 -10.27 0.64 -14.90
C LYS A 499 -8.98 -0.10 -14.56
N LYS A 500 -8.27 -0.60 -15.55
CA LYS A 500 -6.97 -1.27 -15.38
C LYS A 500 -5.79 -0.28 -15.35
N GLY A 501 -6.00 1.00 -15.65
CA GLY A 501 -4.94 2.00 -15.78
C GLY A 501 -4.02 1.76 -16.99
N THR A 502 -4.47 1.00 -17.98
CA THR A 502 -3.66 0.61 -19.17
C THR A 502 -3.92 1.44 -20.41
N SER A 503 -4.93 2.32 -20.37
CA SER A 503 -5.23 3.25 -21.46
C SER A 503 -5.25 4.70 -20.98
N PHE A 504 -5.18 5.62 -21.94
CA PHE A 504 -5.41 7.03 -21.65
C PHE A 504 -6.86 7.25 -21.16
N MET A 505 -7.06 8.32 -20.39
CA MET A 505 -8.37 8.67 -19.83
C MET A 505 -8.81 10.03 -20.36
N PHE A 506 -10.05 10.11 -20.80
CA PHE A 506 -10.66 11.39 -21.11
C PHE A 506 -11.15 12.11 -19.85
N PRO A 507 -11.23 13.46 -19.86
CA PRO A 507 -11.96 14.20 -18.84
C PRO A 507 -13.40 13.71 -18.71
N ASN A 508 -13.94 13.69 -17.48
CA ASN A 508 -15.27 13.13 -17.21
C ASN A 508 -16.37 13.74 -18.07
N ILE A 509 -16.30 15.05 -18.38
CA ILE A 509 -17.27 15.73 -19.22
C ILE A 509 -17.27 15.19 -20.66
N VAL A 510 -16.09 14.90 -21.21
CA VAL A 510 -15.93 14.30 -22.55
C VAL A 510 -16.50 12.88 -22.55
N GLU A 511 -16.18 12.07 -21.54
CA GLU A 511 -16.73 10.72 -21.39
C GLU A 511 -18.26 10.74 -21.26
N THR A 512 -18.80 11.70 -20.50
CA THR A 512 -20.24 11.87 -20.33
C THR A 512 -20.92 12.09 -21.68
N ILE A 513 -20.37 12.96 -22.52
CA ILE A 513 -20.91 13.19 -23.85
C ILE A 513 -20.77 11.96 -24.74
N ILE A 514 -19.64 11.25 -24.67
CA ILE A 514 -19.47 9.98 -25.40
C ILE A 514 -20.58 8.98 -25.00
N TYR A 515 -20.88 8.85 -23.70
CA TYR A 515 -21.95 7.95 -23.25
C TYR A 515 -23.34 8.38 -23.75
N LEU A 516 -23.62 9.69 -23.76
CA LEU A 516 -24.85 10.22 -24.32
C LEU A 516 -24.93 10.00 -25.84
N ARG A 517 -23.83 10.19 -26.59
CA ARG A 517 -23.76 9.89 -28.01
C ARG A 517 -23.98 8.41 -28.33
N VAL A 518 -23.53 7.51 -27.47
CA VAL A 518 -23.84 6.08 -27.58
C VAL A 518 -25.32 5.82 -27.30
N ALA A 519 -25.88 6.45 -26.26
CA ALA A 519 -27.32 6.35 -25.96
C ALA A 519 -28.21 6.80 -27.13
N GLU A 520 -27.83 7.91 -27.78
CA GLU A 520 -28.56 8.48 -28.93
C GLU A 520 -28.66 7.52 -30.12
N LYS A 521 -27.70 6.61 -30.29
CA LYS A 521 -27.69 5.64 -31.40
C LYS A 521 -28.59 4.43 -31.18
N PHE A 522 -29.01 4.15 -29.95
CA PHE A 522 -29.91 3.04 -29.67
C PHE A 522 -31.39 3.42 -29.90
N THR A 523 -32.16 2.52 -30.51
CA THR A 523 -33.62 2.60 -30.60
C THR A 523 -34.31 1.92 -29.40
N PHE A 524 -33.64 1.02 -28.71
CA PHE A 524 -34.18 0.30 -27.57
C PHE A 524 -34.05 1.14 -26.28
N VAL A 525 -35.19 1.46 -25.69
CA VAL A 525 -35.29 2.33 -24.51
C VAL A 525 -34.42 1.82 -23.33
N GLU A 526 -34.38 0.54 -23.08
CA GLU A 526 -33.55 -0.06 -22.00
C GLU A 526 -32.04 0.23 -22.17
N LYS A 527 -31.55 0.18 -23.41
CA LYS A 527 -30.17 0.50 -23.74
C LYS A 527 -29.89 2.00 -23.62
N GLN A 528 -30.83 2.84 -24.06
CA GLN A 528 -30.73 4.30 -23.88
C GLN A 528 -30.63 4.64 -22.38
N ILE A 529 -31.52 4.10 -21.55
CA ILE A 529 -31.53 4.31 -20.11
C ILE A 529 -30.18 3.85 -19.50
N TYR A 530 -29.67 2.68 -19.87
CA TYR A 530 -28.38 2.19 -19.38
C TYR A 530 -27.24 3.18 -19.62
N TRP A 531 -27.15 3.77 -20.81
CA TRP A 531 -26.08 4.70 -21.15
C TRP A 531 -26.29 6.09 -20.56
N ILE A 532 -27.54 6.54 -20.42
CA ILE A 532 -27.89 7.78 -19.70
C ILE A 532 -27.53 7.63 -18.21
N GLU A 533 -27.83 6.50 -17.58
CA GLU A 533 -27.41 6.23 -16.20
C GLU A 533 -25.87 6.22 -16.06
N LYS A 534 -25.15 5.68 -17.03
CA LYS A 534 -23.68 5.79 -17.04
C LYS A 534 -23.20 7.23 -17.12
N ALA A 535 -23.80 8.05 -17.97
CA ALA A 535 -23.50 9.48 -18.08
C ALA A 535 -23.79 10.21 -16.76
N LYS A 536 -24.92 9.93 -16.14
CA LYS A 536 -25.32 10.47 -14.83
C LYS A 536 -24.30 10.16 -13.74
N TYR A 537 -23.92 8.89 -13.55
CA TYR A 537 -22.90 8.53 -12.54
C TYR A 537 -21.53 9.12 -12.84
N ASN A 538 -21.15 9.23 -14.11
CA ASN A 538 -19.89 9.85 -14.51
C ASN A 538 -19.85 11.35 -14.20
N SER A 539 -21.01 12.01 -14.16
CA SER A 539 -21.17 13.44 -13.90
C SER A 539 -21.36 13.78 -12.42
N SER A 540 -21.29 12.80 -11.50
CA SER A 540 -21.56 12.99 -10.06
C SER A 540 -20.73 14.11 -9.42
N ASN A 541 -19.53 14.37 -9.92
CA ASN A 541 -18.64 15.43 -9.45
C ASN A 541 -18.85 16.80 -10.15
N ASN A 542 -19.79 16.89 -11.08
CA ASN A 542 -20.14 18.12 -11.78
C ASN A 542 -21.64 18.40 -11.66
N PRO A 543 -22.09 19.13 -10.61
CA PRO A 543 -23.52 19.35 -10.34
C PRO A 543 -24.31 19.93 -11.51
N LYS A 544 -23.70 20.86 -12.25
CA LYS A 544 -24.36 21.51 -13.40
C LYS A 544 -24.60 20.53 -14.55
N VAL A 545 -23.62 19.70 -14.87
CA VAL A 545 -23.78 18.66 -15.90
C VAL A 545 -24.77 17.60 -15.43
N LEU A 546 -24.78 17.26 -14.15
CA LEU A 546 -25.74 16.32 -13.58
C LEU A 546 -27.16 16.84 -13.66
N GLU A 547 -27.42 18.13 -13.35
CA GLU A 547 -28.72 18.77 -13.50
C GLU A 547 -29.24 18.66 -14.94
N ILE A 548 -28.40 18.99 -15.94
CA ILE A 548 -28.78 18.86 -17.37
C ILE A 548 -29.16 17.41 -17.72
N ILE A 549 -28.43 16.43 -17.21
CA ILE A 549 -28.76 15.02 -17.51
C ILE A 549 -30.07 14.59 -16.88
N LEU A 550 -30.44 15.16 -15.74
CA LEU A 550 -31.69 14.86 -15.02
C LEU A 550 -32.92 15.60 -15.56
N GLU A 551 -32.74 16.65 -16.36
CA GLU A 551 -33.84 17.37 -16.99
C GLU A 551 -34.63 16.47 -17.93
N ASP A 552 -35.93 16.74 -18.09
CA ASP A 552 -36.81 16.07 -19.05
C ASP A 552 -36.64 16.69 -20.46
N SER A 553 -35.51 16.37 -21.09
CA SER A 553 -35.14 16.86 -22.43
C SER A 553 -34.55 15.71 -23.26
N THR A 554 -34.47 15.90 -24.58
CA THR A 554 -33.88 14.91 -25.48
C THR A 554 -32.36 14.75 -25.23
N ILE A 555 -31.81 13.62 -25.64
CA ILE A 555 -30.34 13.37 -25.48
C ILE A 555 -29.55 14.44 -26.24
N SER A 556 -29.98 14.84 -27.42
CA SER A 556 -29.30 15.89 -28.19
C SER A 556 -29.33 17.25 -27.48
N GLU A 557 -30.44 17.65 -26.91
CA GLU A 557 -30.56 18.89 -26.13
C GLU A 557 -29.64 18.87 -24.89
N LYS A 558 -29.55 17.71 -24.22
CA LYS A 558 -28.59 17.52 -23.08
C LYS A 558 -27.16 17.75 -23.54
N ILE A 559 -26.75 17.15 -24.65
CA ILE A 559 -25.40 17.30 -25.19
C ILE A 559 -25.11 18.76 -25.54
N ASP A 560 -26.05 19.45 -26.22
CA ASP A 560 -25.88 20.85 -26.59
C ASP A 560 -25.79 21.77 -25.36
N ALA A 561 -26.56 21.49 -24.32
CA ALA A 561 -26.47 22.20 -23.05
C ALA A 561 -25.13 21.95 -22.34
N ILE A 562 -24.62 20.72 -22.35
CA ILE A 562 -23.33 20.39 -21.75
C ILE A 562 -22.16 21.10 -22.45
N TYR A 563 -22.23 21.29 -23.77
CA TYR A 563 -21.18 22.01 -24.52
C TYR A 563 -20.95 23.44 -24.03
N GLN A 564 -21.93 24.09 -23.40
CA GLN A 564 -21.77 25.44 -22.83
C GLN A 564 -20.86 25.46 -21.63
N TYR A 565 -20.56 24.31 -21.02
CA TYR A 565 -19.68 24.18 -19.83
C TYR A 565 -18.28 23.65 -20.19
N MET A 566 -18.00 23.39 -21.44
CA MET A 566 -16.67 23.01 -21.95
C MET A 566 -15.95 24.27 -22.49
#